data_317cb37dde5a36ef5284fe457d25ec51
#
_entry.id   317cb37dde5a36ef5284fe457d25ec51
#
_cell.length_a   1.000
_cell.length_b   1.000
_cell.length_c   1.000
_cell.angle_alpha   90.00
_cell.angle_beta   90.00
_cell.angle_gamma   90.00
#
_symmetry.space_group_name_H-M   'P 1'
#
loop_
_entity.id
_entity.type
_entity.pdbx_description
1 polymer ?
#
loop_
_entity_poly.entity_id
_entity_poly.type
_entity_poly.pdbx_seq_one_letter_code
_entity_poly.pdbx_strand_id
1 'polypeptide(L)'
;MTIKLYRLKDWWLSHLEELFQAYIKIGSNSIFANRSEAGMYAVLDHVLKYGTYCLIGVFVLFGKTNLETGVQAIALSGSIYAAVKSAFEIYPRFVESSRAQKRLEEWENASAPSTALPTRMEIEWRGVSFSYDKPVLKNVTARMDLTQNHIIRGENGAGKSTLIKLLLGMETLQSGEISVLGSATGQLDKTLFPSEIFYLPQKAPVFDLTVGQMLLAVTVRERAFAQRLSQLGEDFNEFCEKPLAEMSEGQRKKFYLALAFSGDATLLILDEPTNHLDDAGRKTLAEWIAQRGRGVVVISHDSVFEAVDAVCWKLQNGGLAYV
;
A
#
# COMPACT_ATOMS: atom_id res chain seq x y z
N MET A 1 -53.84 19.15 -22.39
CA MET A 1 -52.65 18.55 -23.00
C MET A 1 -51.44 18.54 -22.04
N THR A 2 -51.43 19.33 -20.99
CA THR A 2 -50.33 19.55 -20.04
C THR A 2 -50.16 18.40 -19.01
N ILE A 3 -51.22 17.63 -18.71
CA ILE A 3 -51.22 16.62 -17.65
C ILE A 3 -50.44 15.31 -18.04
N LYS A 4 -50.35 15.00 -19.35
CA LYS A 4 -49.60 13.83 -19.82
C LYS A 4 -48.09 14.01 -19.79
N LEU A 5 -47.60 15.25 -19.83
CA LEU A 5 -46.16 15.54 -19.77
C LEU A 5 -45.59 15.38 -18.35
N TYR A 6 -46.37 15.65 -17.30
CA TYR A 6 -45.93 15.52 -15.92
C TYR A 6 -45.75 14.07 -15.47
N ARG A 7 -46.58 13.14 -15.96
CA ARG A 7 -46.43 11.70 -15.66
C ARG A 7 -45.22 11.05 -16.33
N LEU A 8 -44.83 11.55 -17.50
CA LEU A 8 -43.58 11.11 -18.15
C LEU A 8 -42.35 11.66 -17.42
N LYS A 9 -42.43 12.85 -16.85
CA LYS A 9 -41.36 13.44 -16.06
C LYS A 9 -41.08 12.63 -14.79
N ASP A 10 -42.10 12.28 -14.02
CA ASP A 10 -41.98 11.53 -12.78
C ASP A 10 -41.53 10.10 -13.03
N TRP A 11 -42.04 9.47 -14.09
CA TRP A 11 -41.59 8.16 -14.54
C TRP A 11 -40.11 8.18 -15.00
N TRP A 12 -39.72 9.24 -15.71
CA TRP A 12 -38.32 9.42 -16.18
C TRP A 12 -37.36 9.66 -15.02
N LEU A 13 -37.75 10.45 -14.04
CA LEU A 13 -36.95 10.74 -12.86
C LEU A 13 -36.75 9.46 -12.00
N SER A 14 -37.82 8.69 -11.77
CA SER A 14 -37.71 7.44 -11.01
C SER A 14 -36.84 6.38 -11.74
N HIS A 15 -36.96 6.30 -13.05
CA HIS A 15 -36.16 5.36 -13.84
C HIS A 15 -34.69 5.78 -13.96
N LEU A 16 -34.42 7.08 -14.01
CA LEU A 16 -33.08 7.66 -13.90
C LEU A 16 -32.46 7.38 -12.53
N GLU A 17 -33.23 7.44 -11.48
CA GLU A 17 -32.78 7.17 -10.11
C GLU A 17 -32.45 5.68 -9.90
N GLU A 18 -33.28 4.77 -10.46
CA GLU A 18 -32.99 3.33 -10.45
C GLU A 18 -31.74 2.97 -11.26
N LEU A 19 -31.59 3.56 -12.46
CA LEU A 19 -30.36 3.40 -13.27
C LEU A 19 -29.14 3.98 -12.59
N PHE A 20 -29.30 5.10 -11.88
CA PHE A 20 -28.23 5.74 -11.12
C PHE A 20 -27.78 4.89 -9.95
N GLN A 21 -28.71 4.32 -9.19
CA GLN A 21 -28.41 3.39 -8.08
C GLN A 21 -27.78 2.07 -8.58
N ALA A 22 -28.26 1.55 -9.70
CA ALA A 22 -27.65 0.38 -10.34
C ALA A 22 -26.21 0.66 -10.81
N TYR A 23 -25.97 1.84 -11.41
CA TYR A 23 -24.66 2.26 -11.89
C TYR A 23 -23.68 2.47 -10.73
N ILE A 24 -24.10 3.11 -9.62
CA ILE A 24 -23.29 3.28 -8.41
C ILE A 24 -22.95 1.93 -7.80
N LYS A 25 -23.91 1.00 -7.71
CA LYS A 25 -23.71 -0.33 -7.14
C LYS A 25 -22.72 -1.18 -7.96
N ILE A 26 -22.73 -1.03 -9.27
CA ILE A 26 -21.79 -1.69 -10.18
C ILE A 26 -20.43 -1.01 -10.12
N GLY A 27 -20.37 0.34 -10.11
CA GLY A 27 -19.12 1.11 -10.02
C GLY A 27 -18.35 0.89 -8.72
N SER A 28 -19.05 0.69 -7.59
CA SER A 28 -18.38 0.44 -6.29
C SER A 28 -17.73 -0.94 -6.20
N ASN A 29 -18.17 -1.91 -7.00
CA ASN A 29 -17.60 -3.25 -7.07
C ASN A 29 -16.50 -3.39 -8.14
N SER A 30 -16.33 -2.41 -9.05
CA SER A 30 -15.48 -2.53 -10.23
C SER A 30 -14.01 -2.17 -10.03
N ILE A 31 -13.58 -1.74 -8.84
CA ILE A 31 -12.14 -1.52 -8.54
C ILE A 31 -11.33 -2.83 -8.66
N PHE A 32 -12.00 -3.98 -8.69
CA PHE A 32 -11.38 -5.31 -8.79
C PHE A 32 -11.82 -6.16 -10.00
N ALA A 33 -12.61 -5.63 -10.92
CA ALA A 33 -13.21 -6.44 -11.96
C ALA A 33 -12.56 -6.30 -13.34
N ASN A 34 -12.35 -7.45 -13.94
CA ASN A 34 -11.70 -7.80 -15.20
C ASN A 34 -12.12 -6.96 -16.44
N ARG A 35 -11.24 -6.94 -17.45
CA ARG A 35 -11.39 -6.38 -18.81
C ARG A 35 -12.74 -6.62 -19.52
N SER A 36 -13.50 -7.63 -19.12
CA SER A 36 -14.83 -7.97 -19.68
C SER A 36 -15.94 -6.98 -19.27
N GLU A 37 -15.83 -6.38 -18.08
CA GLU A 37 -16.83 -5.43 -17.59
C GLU A 37 -16.69 -4.05 -18.22
N ALA A 38 -15.46 -3.60 -18.52
CA ALA A 38 -15.23 -2.35 -19.26
C ALA A 38 -15.89 -2.38 -20.66
N GLY A 39 -15.94 -3.54 -21.30
CA GLY A 39 -16.66 -3.74 -22.57
C GLY A 39 -18.18 -3.61 -22.43
N MET A 40 -18.75 -4.13 -21.35
CA MET A 40 -20.20 -4.05 -21.11
C MET A 40 -20.63 -2.60 -20.80
N TYR A 41 -19.83 -1.83 -20.08
CA TYR A 41 -20.08 -0.40 -19.85
C TYR A 41 -20.05 0.41 -21.15
N ALA A 42 -19.09 0.14 -22.05
CA ALA A 42 -19.01 0.81 -23.33
C ALA A 42 -20.24 0.54 -24.18
N VAL A 43 -20.75 -0.69 -24.19
CA VAL A 43 -21.98 -1.06 -24.90
C VAL A 43 -23.18 -0.34 -24.34
N LEU A 44 -23.36 -0.32 -23.00
CA LEU A 44 -24.48 0.36 -22.35
C LEU A 44 -24.46 1.85 -22.61
N ASP A 45 -23.29 2.47 -22.59
CA ASP A 45 -23.02 3.86 -22.92
C ASP A 45 -23.49 4.21 -24.33
N HIS A 46 -23.14 3.40 -25.30
CA HIS A 46 -23.57 3.57 -26.70
C HIS A 46 -25.06 3.39 -26.88
N VAL A 47 -25.66 2.38 -26.24
CA VAL A 47 -27.10 2.10 -26.32
C VAL A 47 -27.91 3.29 -25.77
N LEU A 48 -27.54 3.84 -24.64
CA LEU A 48 -28.22 5.00 -24.04
C LEU A 48 -28.11 6.24 -24.92
N LYS A 49 -26.91 6.54 -25.43
CA LYS A 49 -26.65 7.72 -26.29
C LYS A 49 -27.43 7.61 -27.60
N TYR A 50 -27.22 6.54 -28.33
CA TYR A 50 -27.84 6.35 -29.66
C TYR A 50 -29.34 6.07 -29.55
N GLY A 51 -29.80 5.37 -28.48
CA GLY A 51 -31.20 5.19 -28.20
C GLY A 51 -31.94 6.52 -28.02
N THR A 52 -31.35 7.48 -27.32
CA THR A 52 -31.89 8.83 -27.17
C THR A 52 -31.99 9.56 -28.53
N TYR A 53 -30.96 9.45 -29.36
CA TYR A 53 -30.98 10.05 -30.71
C TYR A 53 -32.05 9.42 -31.61
N CYS A 54 -32.19 8.11 -31.57
CA CYS A 54 -33.25 7.40 -32.30
C CYS A 54 -34.63 7.84 -31.81
N LEU A 55 -34.86 7.97 -30.52
CA LEU A 55 -36.12 8.43 -29.94
C LEU A 55 -36.49 9.81 -30.46
N ILE A 56 -35.55 10.77 -30.42
CA ILE A 56 -35.76 12.13 -30.96
C ILE A 56 -36.11 12.07 -32.45
N GLY A 57 -35.39 11.26 -33.23
CA GLY A 57 -35.66 11.04 -34.65
C GLY A 57 -37.08 10.53 -34.93
N VAL A 58 -37.55 9.56 -34.13
CA VAL A 58 -38.92 9.05 -34.19
C VAL A 58 -39.96 10.16 -33.93
N PHE A 59 -39.74 11.03 -32.93
CA PHE A 59 -40.62 12.15 -32.64
C PHE A 59 -40.70 13.15 -33.81
N VAL A 60 -39.60 13.40 -34.52
CA VAL A 60 -39.56 14.22 -35.72
C VAL A 60 -40.35 13.57 -36.86
N LEU A 61 -40.14 12.26 -37.11
CA LEU A 61 -40.82 11.51 -38.16
C LEU A 61 -42.34 11.44 -37.95
N PHE A 62 -42.81 11.35 -36.72
CA PHE A 62 -44.23 11.34 -36.40
C PHE A 62 -44.84 12.76 -36.31
N GLY A 63 -44.11 13.81 -36.71
CA GLY A 63 -44.59 15.19 -36.73
C GLY A 63 -44.90 15.77 -35.33
N LYS A 64 -44.34 15.14 -34.27
CA LYS A 64 -44.51 15.59 -32.89
C LYS A 64 -43.63 16.80 -32.56
N THR A 65 -42.54 16.99 -33.31
CA THR A 65 -41.63 18.12 -33.25
C THR A 65 -41.11 18.43 -34.65
N ASN A 66 -40.64 19.65 -34.91
CA ASN A 66 -40.00 20.00 -36.19
C ASN A 66 -38.52 19.57 -36.19
N LEU A 67 -37.94 19.54 -37.38
CA LEU A 67 -36.55 19.10 -37.57
C LEU A 67 -35.55 19.96 -36.82
N GLU A 68 -35.78 21.30 -36.81
CA GLU A 68 -34.88 22.23 -36.13
C GLU A 68 -34.82 21.96 -34.62
N THR A 69 -36.00 21.82 -33.94
CA THR A 69 -36.10 21.50 -32.55
C THR A 69 -35.51 20.11 -32.23
N GLY A 70 -35.65 19.14 -33.16
CA GLY A 70 -35.06 17.81 -33.05
C GLY A 70 -33.53 17.85 -33.03
N VAL A 71 -32.93 18.63 -33.94
CA VAL A 71 -31.48 18.83 -34.00
C VAL A 71 -30.96 19.52 -32.75
N GLN A 72 -31.65 20.58 -32.25
CA GLN A 72 -31.28 21.23 -31.01
C GLN A 72 -31.37 20.30 -29.82
N ALA A 73 -32.38 19.44 -29.74
CA ALA A 73 -32.55 18.46 -28.68
C ALA A 73 -31.41 17.39 -28.68
N ILE A 74 -30.95 16.95 -29.87
CA ILE A 74 -29.80 16.03 -30.01
C ILE A 74 -28.53 16.71 -29.49
N ALA A 75 -28.28 17.97 -29.89
CA ALA A 75 -27.10 18.70 -29.45
C ALA A 75 -27.08 18.89 -27.94
N LEU A 76 -28.24 19.28 -27.36
CA LEU A 76 -28.38 19.46 -25.91
C LEU A 76 -28.21 18.16 -25.14
N SER A 77 -28.81 17.07 -25.62
CA SER A 77 -28.68 15.74 -24.99
C SER A 77 -27.23 15.25 -25.02
N GLY A 78 -26.49 15.51 -26.10
CA GLY A 78 -25.08 15.20 -26.19
C GLY A 78 -24.22 15.97 -25.17
N SER A 79 -24.51 17.24 -24.96
CA SER A 79 -23.79 18.08 -23.97
C SER A 79 -24.09 17.63 -22.54
N ILE A 80 -25.36 17.34 -22.22
CA ILE A 80 -25.76 16.81 -20.92
C ILE A 80 -25.10 15.47 -20.66
N TYR A 81 -25.10 14.58 -21.66
CA TYR A 81 -24.44 13.28 -21.58
C TYR A 81 -22.95 13.41 -21.28
N ALA A 82 -22.23 14.28 -22.00
CA ALA A 82 -20.80 14.51 -21.79
C ALA A 82 -20.52 15.06 -20.37
N ALA A 83 -21.34 15.99 -19.88
CA ALA A 83 -21.19 16.54 -18.53
C ALA A 83 -21.41 15.46 -17.44
N VAL A 84 -22.44 14.64 -17.60
CA VAL A 84 -22.72 13.52 -16.67
C VAL A 84 -21.59 12.51 -16.69
N LYS A 85 -21.11 12.13 -17.87
CA LYS A 85 -19.98 11.18 -18.01
C LYS A 85 -18.72 11.71 -17.32
N SER A 86 -18.36 12.97 -17.55
CA SER A 86 -17.21 13.60 -16.89
C SER A 86 -17.35 13.62 -15.37
N ALA A 87 -18.54 13.89 -14.85
CA ALA A 87 -18.80 13.84 -13.40
C ALA A 87 -18.58 12.43 -12.84
N PHE A 88 -19.00 11.38 -13.56
CA PHE A 88 -18.77 9.99 -13.16
C PHE A 88 -17.31 9.56 -13.23
N GLU A 89 -16.54 10.04 -14.19
CA GLU A 89 -15.11 9.77 -14.29
C GLU A 89 -14.29 10.44 -13.17
N ILE A 90 -14.76 11.62 -12.70
CA ILE A 90 -14.12 12.37 -11.61
C ILE A 90 -14.49 11.82 -10.24
N TYR A 91 -15.70 11.30 -10.08
CA TYR A 91 -16.23 10.86 -8.77
C TYR A 91 -15.38 9.81 -8.05
N PRO A 92 -14.91 8.72 -8.69
CA PRO A 92 -14.01 7.74 -8.04
C PRO A 92 -12.71 8.38 -7.54
N ARG A 93 -12.12 9.26 -8.34
CA ARG A 93 -10.88 9.99 -7.98
C ARG A 93 -11.13 10.92 -6.78
N PHE A 94 -12.29 11.57 -6.73
CA PHE A 94 -12.68 12.41 -5.61
C PHE A 94 -12.88 11.60 -4.33
N VAL A 95 -13.52 10.42 -4.42
CA VAL A 95 -13.70 9.51 -3.27
C VAL A 95 -12.35 8.97 -2.78
N GLU A 96 -11.46 8.58 -3.68
CA GLU A 96 -10.09 8.16 -3.32
C GLU A 96 -9.30 9.29 -2.67
N SER A 97 -9.36 10.50 -3.24
CA SER A 97 -8.73 11.69 -2.68
C SER A 97 -9.29 12.02 -1.29
N SER A 98 -10.61 11.97 -1.11
CA SER A 98 -11.25 12.21 0.18
C SER A 98 -10.87 11.16 1.23
N ARG A 99 -10.73 9.89 0.82
CA ARG A 99 -10.23 8.82 1.70
C ARG A 99 -8.74 9.02 2.06
N ALA A 100 -7.94 9.44 1.10
CA ALA A 100 -6.53 9.77 1.33
C ALA A 100 -6.40 10.98 2.26
N GLN A 101 -7.20 12.04 2.03
CA GLN A 101 -7.24 13.22 2.89
C GLN A 101 -7.69 12.87 4.31
N LYS A 102 -8.72 12.03 4.47
CA LYS A 102 -9.18 11.58 5.79
C LYS A 102 -8.11 10.77 6.53
N ARG A 103 -7.34 9.94 5.80
CA ARG A 103 -6.17 9.25 6.38
C ARG A 103 -5.07 10.23 6.77
N LEU A 104 -4.82 11.28 5.98
CA LEU A 104 -3.86 12.33 6.32
C LEU A 104 -4.31 13.11 7.56
N GLU A 105 -5.59 13.50 7.64
CA GLU A 105 -6.17 14.16 8.82
C GLU A 105 -6.12 13.25 10.06
N GLU A 106 -6.37 11.95 9.91
CA GLU A 106 -6.18 10.96 10.99
C GLU A 106 -4.70 10.84 11.39
N TRP A 107 -3.78 11.03 10.45
CA TRP A 107 -2.34 11.06 10.71
C TRP A 107 -1.88 12.38 11.36
N GLU A 108 -2.39 13.52 10.91
CA GLU A 108 -2.10 14.83 11.48
C GLU A 108 -2.70 15.00 12.89
N ASN A 109 -3.90 14.44 13.12
CA ASN A 109 -4.57 14.44 14.43
C ASN A 109 -4.05 13.33 15.38
N ALA A 110 -3.33 12.34 14.87
CA ALA A 110 -2.57 11.41 15.68
C ALA A 110 -1.36 12.17 16.23
N SER A 111 -1.60 12.89 17.29
CA SER A 111 -0.71 13.61 18.23
C SER A 111 0.75 13.80 17.86
N ALA A 112 1.26 14.99 18.21
CA ALA A 112 2.68 15.32 18.21
C ALA A 112 3.54 14.14 18.69
N PRO A 113 4.72 13.92 18.07
CA PRO A 113 5.58 12.79 18.40
C PRO A 113 5.80 12.76 19.90
N SER A 114 5.39 11.66 20.53
CA SER A 114 5.78 11.41 21.89
C SER A 114 7.30 11.36 21.90
N THR A 115 7.95 12.34 22.49
CA THR A 115 9.39 12.39 22.72
C THR A 115 9.86 11.38 23.77
N ALA A 116 9.02 10.44 24.14
CA ALA A 116 9.38 9.36 25.04
C ALA A 116 10.38 8.43 24.30
N LEU A 117 11.63 8.46 24.75
CA LEU A 117 12.64 7.49 24.37
C LEU A 117 12.09 6.07 24.58
N PRO A 118 12.45 5.09 23.73
CA PRO A 118 12.02 3.72 23.89
C PRO A 118 12.36 3.24 25.32
N THR A 119 11.34 2.82 26.04
CA THR A 119 11.49 2.44 27.47
C THR A 119 12.20 1.09 27.62
N ARG A 120 12.20 0.27 26.57
CA ARG A 120 12.86 -1.04 26.56
C ARG A 120 13.32 -1.37 25.14
N MET A 121 14.54 -1.89 25.04
CA MET A 121 15.13 -2.37 23.77
C MET A 121 14.77 -3.84 23.57
N GLU A 122 13.48 -4.13 23.38
CA GLU A 122 13.00 -5.51 23.23
C GLU A 122 11.75 -5.61 22.35
N ILE A 123 11.56 -6.81 21.80
CA ILE A 123 10.30 -7.24 21.21
C ILE A 123 9.80 -8.43 22.02
N GLU A 124 8.53 -8.44 22.39
CA GLU A 124 7.94 -9.52 23.17
C GLU A 124 6.62 -9.96 22.54
N TRP A 125 6.47 -11.26 22.36
CA TRP A 125 5.24 -11.96 22.00
C TRP A 125 4.78 -12.79 23.20
N ARG A 126 3.52 -12.67 23.60
CA ARG A 126 2.91 -13.41 24.71
C ARG A 126 1.66 -14.14 24.25
N GLY A 127 1.76 -15.45 24.05
CA GLY A 127 0.62 -16.30 23.71
C GLY A 127 -0.06 -15.94 22.40
N VAL A 128 0.70 -15.44 21.42
CA VAL A 128 0.16 -14.93 20.17
C VAL A 128 -0.30 -16.06 19.26
N SER A 129 -1.59 -16.04 18.89
CA SER A 129 -2.13 -16.93 17.87
C SER A 129 -2.83 -16.11 16.77
N PHE A 130 -2.69 -16.56 15.54
CA PHE A 130 -3.27 -15.88 14.38
C PHE A 130 -3.62 -16.86 13.27
N SER A 131 -4.76 -16.64 12.64
CA SER A 131 -5.25 -17.42 11.51
C SER A 131 -5.76 -16.49 10.41
N TYR A 132 -5.45 -16.82 9.16
CA TYR A 132 -6.30 -16.43 8.04
C TYR A 132 -7.40 -17.48 7.89
N ASP A 133 -7.54 -18.12 6.75
CA ASP A 133 -8.43 -19.28 6.58
C ASP A 133 -7.89 -20.51 7.33
N LYS A 134 -6.57 -20.57 7.53
CA LYS A 134 -5.86 -21.63 8.27
C LYS A 134 -5.00 -21.04 9.37
N PRO A 135 -4.79 -21.78 10.48
CA PRO A 135 -3.88 -21.35 11.54
C PRO A 135 -2.46 -21.14 11.01
N VAL A 136 -1.90 -19.95 11.27
CA VAL A 136 -0.55 -19.55 10.85
C VAL A 136 0.39 -19.47 12.04
N LEU A 137 -0.03 -18.82 13.13
CA LEU A 137 0.74 -18.76 14.39
C LEU A 137 -0.06 -19.41 15.48
N LYS A 138 0.64 -20.17 16.38
CA LYS A 138 0.04 -20.97 17.43
C LYS A 138 0.76 -20.72 18.75
N ASN A 139 0.14 -19.93 19.63
CA ASN A 139 0.62 -19.66 20.98
C ASN A 139 2.11 -19.24 21.03
N VAL A 140 2.51 -18.32 20.14
CA VAL A 140 3.88 -17.83 20.08
C VAL A 140 4.17 -17.02 21.33
N THR A 141 5.19 -17.45 22.09
CA THR A 141 5.72 -16.73 23.26
C THR A 141 7.24 -16.66 23.10
N ALA A 142 7.73 -15.44 22.89
CA ALA A 142 9.15 -15.20 22.65
C ALA A 142 9.53 -13.78 23.09
N ARG A 143 10.78 -13.57 23.43
CA ARG A 143 11.35 -12.25 23.75
C ARG A 143 12.68 -12.10 23.04
N MET A 144 12.82 -11.02 22.28
CA MET A 144 14.04 -10.63 21.56
C MET A 144 14.63 -9.39 22.22
N ASP A 145 15.84 -9.49 22.69
CA ASP A 145 16.62 -8.37 23.23
C ASP A 145 17.30 -7.62 22.07
N LEU A 146 16.82 -6.41 21.76
CA LEU A 146 17.32 -5.59 20.66
C LEU A 146 18.70 -4.97 20.91
N THR A 147 19.35 -5.28 22.02
CA THR A 147 20.78 -4.98 22.22
C THR A 147 21.67 -5.91 21.36
N GLN A 148 21.07 -6.94 20.73
CA GLN A 148 21.69 -7.87 19.80
C GLN A 148 20.97 -7.83 18.45
N ASN A 149 21.58 -8.46 17.44
CA ASN A 149 20.91 -8.72 16.16
C ASN A 149 20.18 -10.07 16.22
N HIS A 150 19.11 -10.20 15.46
CA HIS A 150 18.28 -11.39 15.40
C HIS A 150 18.07 -11.86 13.97
N ILE A 151 18.14 -13.18 13.74
CA ILE A 151 17.85 -13.80 12.46
C ILE A 151 16.69 -14.77 12.66
N ILE A 152 15.61 -14.60 11.90
CA ILE A 152 14.45 -15.50 11.90
C ILE A 152 14.51 -16.36 10.66
N ARG A 153 14.67 -17.66 10.86
CA ARG A 153 14.66 -18.68 9.79
C ARG A 153 13.34 -19.46 9.81
N GLY A 154 12.97 -20.04 8.69
CA GLY A 154 11.79 -20.91 8.58
C GLY A 154 11.43 -21.15 7.13
N GLU A 155 10.67 -22.19 6.86
CA GLU A 155 10.23 -22.56 5.51
C GLU A 155 9.33 -21.47 4.89
N ASN A 156 9.19 -21.51 3.56
CA ASN A 156 8.23 -20.64 2.86
C ASN A 156 6.81 -20.97 3.33
N GLY A 157 6.05 -19.95 3.66
CA GLY A 157 4.69 -20.13 4.20
C GLY A 157 4.63 -20.42 5.70
N ALA A 158 5.75 -20.50 6.43
CA ALA A 158 5.77 -20.74 7.88
C ALA A 158 5.13 -19.60 8.72
N GLY A 159 4.81 -18.46 8.12
CA GLY A 159 4.19 -17.33 8.81
C GLY A 159 5.17 -16.21 9.20
N LYS A 160 6.40 -16.20 8.67
CA LYS A 160 7.42 -15.18 8.99
C LYS A 160 6.94 -13.75 8.71
N SER A 161 6.43 -13.50 7.51
CA SER A 161 5.89 -12.18 7.15
C SER A 161 4.62 -11.83 7.94
N THR A 162 3.81 -12.83 8.32
CA THR A 162 2.65 -12.62 9.21
C THR A 162 3.08 -12.21 10.60
N LEU A 163 4.13 -12.83 11.16
CA LEU A 163 4.70 -12.45 12.44
C LEU A 163 5.14 -10.98 12.46
N ILE A 164 5.78 -10.51 11.39
CA ILE A 164 6.20 -9.11 11.26
C ILE A 164 5.00 -8.17 11.03
N LYS A 165 4.03 -8.56 10.21
CA LYS A 165 2.82 -7.74 10.01
C LYS A 165 2.05 -7.51 11.31
N LEU A 166 1.93 -8.54 12.15
CA LEU A 166 1.33 -8.43 13.48
C LEU A 166 2.18 -7.54 14.39
N LEU A 167 3.50 -7.70 14.39
CA LEU A 167 4.43 -6.85 15.14
C LEU A 167 4.29 -5.38 14.77
N LEU A 168 4.11 -5.10 13.49
CA LEU A 168 3.96 -3.75 12.95
C LEU A 168 2.51 -3.20 13.04
N GLY A 169 1.56 -3.98 13.59
CA GLY A 169 0.15 -3.58 13.65
C GLY A 169 -0.54 -3.47 12.29
N MET A 170 0.04 -4.08 11.24
CA MET A 170 -0.55 -4.13 9.90
C MET A 170 -1.68 -5.14 9.79
N GLU A 171 -1.73 -6.10 10.72
CA GLU A 171 -2.81 -7.07 10.89
C GLU A 171 -3.36 -6.96 12.30
N THR A 172 -4.66 -7.21 12.45
CA THR A 172 -5.32 -7.17 13.76
C THR A 172 -5.02 -8.44 14.54
N LEU A 173 -4.46 -8.29 15.75
CA LEU A 173 -4.15 -9.39 16.64
C LEU A 173 -5.44 -10.10 17.07
N GLN A 174 -5.50 -11.43 16.92
CA GLN A 174 -6.65 -12.24 17.30
C GLN A 174 -6.58 -12.72 18.75
N SER A 175 -5.39 -13.07 19.24
CA SER A 175 -5.17 -13.46 20.63
C SER A 175 -3.72 -13.22 21.06
N GLY A 176 -3.51 -13.06 22.36
CA GLY A 176 -2.21 -12.76 22.94
C GLY A 176 -1.89 -11.27 22.94
N GLU A 177 -0.63 -10.95 23.19
CA GLU A 177 -0.12 -9.59 23.24
C GLU A 177 1.22 -9.51 22.50
N ILE A 178 1.48 -8.38 21.85
CA ILE A 178 2.78 -8.07 21.26
C ILE A 178 3.19 -6.68 21.73
N SER A 179 4.43 -6.56 22.19
CA SER A 179 5.04 -5.25 22.47
C SER A 179 6.36 -5.09 21.72
N VAL A 180 6.63 -3.87 21.30
CA VAL A 180 7.88 -3.48 20.65
C VAL A 180 8.38 -2.17 21.25
N LEU A 181 9.67 -2.12 21.59
CA LEU A 181 10.30 -0.96 22.24
C LEU A 181 9.56 -0.48 23.52
N GLY A 182 8.88 -1.41 24.19
CA GLY A 182 8.10 -1.13 25.42
C GLY A 182 6.67 -0.67 25.20
N SER A 183 6.21 -0.57 23.94
CA SER A 183 4.83 -0.19 23.61
C SER A 183 4.07 -1.39 23.05
N ALA A 184 2.80 -1.59 23.48
CA ALA A 184 1.93 -2.60 22.89
C ALA A 184 1.60 -2.25 21.44
N THR A 185 1.56 -3.25 20.54
CA THR A 185 1.36 -3.00 19.09
C THR A 185 0.04 -2.32 18.75
N GLY A 186 -1.02 -2.54 19.56
CA GLY A 186 -2.30 -1.83 19.42
C GLY A 186 -2.27 -0.38 19.91
N GLN A 187 -1.23 0.01 20.63
CA GLN A 187 -0.97 1.35 21.17
C GLN A 187 0.27 2.00 20.54
N LEU A 188 0.92 1.31 19.60
CA LEU A 188 2.00 1.91 18.82
C LEU A 188 1.45 3.15 18.14
N ASP A 189 1.87 4.28 18.65
CA ASP A 189 1.59 5.56 18.01
C ASP A 189 2.15 5.48 16.59
N LYS A 190 1.26 5.61 15.61
CA LYS A 190 1.62 5.55 14.18
C LYS A 190 2.67 6.59 13.82
N THR A 191 2.86 7.60 14.68
CA THR A 191 3.89 8.64 14.54
C THR A 191 5.28 8.21 15.02
N LEU A 192 5.39 7.18 15.89
CA LEU A 192 6.69 6.62 16.32
C LEU A 192 7.30 5.69 15.25
N PHE A 193 6.46 5.14 14.37
CA PHE A 193 6.90 4.19 13.35
C PHE A 193 8.00 4.74 12.41
N PRO A 194 7.90 5.97 11.84
CA PRO A 194 8.87 6.40 10.85
C PRO A 194 10.25 6.72 11.42
N SER A 195 10.35 7.09 12.73
CA SER A 195 11.61 7.51 13.33
C SER A 195 12.35 6.38 14.02
N GLU A 196 11.62 5.43 14.65
CA GLU A 196 12.22 4.40 15.50
C GLU A 196 12.32 3.03 14.81
N ILE A 197 11.42 2.71 13.88
CA ILE A 197 11.37 1.40 13.23
C ILE A 197 11.41 1.57 11.72
N PHE A 198 12.41 0.98 11.09
CA PHE A 198 12.48 0.87 9.64
C PHE A 198 12.14 -0.56 9.22
N TYR A 199 11.15 -0.70 8.34
CA TYR A 199 10.75 -2.00 7.79
C TYR A 199 11.00 -2.06 6.29
N LEU A 200 11.81 -3.01 5.85
CA LEU A 200 11.99 -3.36 4.45
C LEU A 200 11.28 -4.68 4.15
N PRO A 201 10.14 -4.66 3.45
CA PRO A 201 9.44 -5.88 3.06
C PRO A 201 10.20 -6.65 1.98
N GLN A 202 9.83 -7.91 1.81
CA GLN A 202 10.42 -8.79 0.79
C GLN A 202 10.39 -8.15 -0.59
N LYS A 203 9.26 -7.57 -1.00
CA LYS A 203 9.13 -6.76 -2.22
C LYS A 203 9.27 -5.29 -1.88
N ALA A 204 10.34 -4.66 -2.35
CA ALA A 204 10.63 -3.25 -2.11
C ALA A 204 9.50 -2.35 -2.66
N PRO A 205 9.02 -1.35 -1.88
CA PRO A 205 7.98 -0.45 -2.33
C PRO A 205 8.36 0.33 -3.59
N VAL A 206 7.37 0.69 -4.39
CA VAL A 206 7.54 1.53 -5.58
C VAL A 206 6.74 2.80 -5.37
N PHE A 207 7.41 3.94 -5.45
CA PHE A 207 6.80 5.27 -5.40
C PHE A 207 7.08 6.00 -6.71
N ASP A 208 6.17 6.86 -7.12
CA ASP A 208 6.34 7.74 -8.28
C ASP A 208 7.14 9.00 -7.88
N LEU A 209 8.35 8.76 -7.40
CA LEU A 209 9.29 9.77 -6.93
C LEU A 209 10.70 9.40 -7.39
N THR A 210 11.55 10.41 -7.59
CA THR A 210 12.99 10.17 -7.77
C THR A 210 13.65 9.88 -6.42
N VAL A 211 14.84 9.28 -6.44
CA VAL A 211 15.65 9.07 -5.23
C VAL A 211 15.90 10.37 -4.50
N GLY A 212 16.27 11.44 -5.22
CA GLY A 212 16.50 12.77 -4.63
C GLY A 212 15.27 13.31 -3.91
N GLN A 213 14.06 13.17 -4.51
CA GLN A 213 12.82 13.58 -3.88
C GLN A 213 12.52 12.76 -2.61
N MET A 214 12.79 11.45 -2.66
CA MET A 214 12.60 10.59 -1.49
C MET A 214 13.57 10.97 -0.35
N LEU A 215 14.84 11.26 -0.66
CA LEU A 215 15.82 11.68 0.35
C LEU A 215 15.45 13.01 1.01
N LEU A 216 14.80 13.93 0.30
CA LEU A 216 14.27 15.17 0.87
C LEU A 216 13.10 14.94 1.83
N ALA A 217 12.31 13.87 1.58
CA ALA A 217 11.16 13.52 2.42
C ALA A 217 11.55 12.77 3.70
N VAL A 218 12.74 12.18 3.76
CA VAL A 218 13.23 11.41 4.92
C VAL A 218 14.44 12.09 5.55
N THR A 219 14.53 12.05 6.88
CA THR A 219 15.65 12.66 7.62
C THR A 219 16.87 11.73 7.57
N VAL A 220 17.59 11.75 6.45
CA VAL A 220 18.80 10.94 6.26
C VAL A 220 19.96 11.85 5.85
N ARG A 221 21.15 11.53 6.36
CA ARG A 221 22.37 12.24 6.00
C ARG A 221 22.80 11.81 4.59
N GLU A 222 22.61 12.66 3.61
CA GLU A 222 22.91 12.39 2.18
C GLU A 222 24.32 11.79 1.98
N ARG A 223 25.31 12.32 2.68
CA ARG A 223 26.70 11.80 2.61
C ARG A 223 26.80 10.34 3.09
N ALA A 224 26.11 9.99 4.16
CA ALA A 224 26.09 8.62 4.67
C ALA A 224 25.37 7.69 3.71
N PHE A 225 24.26 8.14 3.13
CA PHE A 225 23.52 7.41 2.10
C PHE A 225 24.37 7.16 0.84
N ALA A 226 25.02 8.21 0.31
CA ALA A 226 25.90 8.08 -0.86
C ALA A 226 27.04 7.09 -0.62
N GLN A 227 27.64 7.11 0.58
CA GLN A 227 28.69 6.16 0.96
C GLN A 227 28.15 4.73 1.01
N ARG A 228 26.96 4.49 1.60
CA ARG A 228 26.36 3.16 1.66
C ARG A 228 25.98 2.66 0.27
N LEU A 229 25.44 3.55 -0.58
CA LEU A 229 25.06 3.21 -1.95
C LEU A 229 26.29 2.79 -2.78
N SER A 230 27.38 3.55 -2.66
CA SER A 230 28.67 3.22 -3.32
C SER A 230 29.23 1.88 -2.88
N GLN A 231 29.08 1.49 -1.61
CA GLN A 231 29.48 0.16 -1.10
C GLN A 231 28.66 -0.98 -1.75
N LEU A 232 27.44 -0.68 -2.23
CA LEU A 232 26.61 -1.62 -2.98
C LEU A 232 26.85 -1.55 -4.51
N GLY A 233 27.87 -0.83 -4.95
CA GLY A 233 28.28 -0.76 -6.35
C GLY A 233 27.43 0.19 -7.22
N GLU A 234 26.73 1.14 -6.62
CA GLU A 234 25.90 2.12 -7.33
C GLU A 234 26.49 3.53 -7.21
N ASP A 235 26.45 4.32 -8.29
CA ASP A 235 26.84 5.74 -8.26
C ASP A 235 25.70 6.61 -7.77
N PHE A 236 25.96 7.48 -6.79
CA PHE A 236 24.94 8.33 -6.18
C PHE A 236 24.35 9.32 -7.18
N ASN A 237 25.18 9.93 -8.06
CA ASN A 237 24.71 10.99 -8.95
C ASN A 237 23.77 10.40 -10.01
N GLU A 238 24.13 9.24 -10.58
CA GLU A 238 23.26 8.54 -11.54
C GLU A 238 21.96 8.05 -10.89
N PHE A 239 22.05 7.68 -9.61
CA PHE A 239 20.92 7.14 -8.86
C PHE A 239 19.92 8.21 -8.42
N CYS A 240 20.42 9.42 -8.09
CA CYS A 240 19.63 10.48 -7.47
C CYS A 240 18.50 11.01 -8.38
N GLU A 241 18.74 11.09 -9.67
CA GLU A 241 17.76 11.58 -10.66
C GLU A 241 16.80 10.48 -11.16
N LYS A 242 17.11 9.21 -10.87
CA LYS A 242 16.34 8.09 -11.38
C LYS A 242 15.02 7.93 -10.64
N PRO A 243 13.87 7.79 -11.34
CA PRO A 243 12.60 7.44 -10.73
C PRO A 243 12.65 6.03 -10.11
N LEU A 244 12.13 5.87 -8.90
CA LEU A 244 12.07 4.57 -8.23
C LEU A 244 11.27 3.53 -9.05
N ALA A 245 10.28 3.98 -9.80
CA ALA A 245 9.47 3.13 -10.68
C ALA A 245 10.26 2.52 -11.85
N GLU A 246 11.31 3.20 -12.32
CA GLU A 246 12.16 2.76 -13.45
C GLU A 246 13.34 1.90 -13.01
N MET A 247 13.57 1.77 -11.70
CA MET A 247 14.65 0.94 -11.15
C MET A 247 14.33 -0.53 -11.27
N SER A 248 15.37 -1.35 -11.51
CA SER A 248 15.29 -2.78 -11.31
C SER A 248 14.97 -3.12 -9.85
N GLU A 249 14.45 -4.33 -9.60
CA GLU A 249 14.15 -4.76 -8.23
C GLU A 249 15.41 -4.79 -7.34
N GLY A 250 16.54 -5.20 -7.90
CA GLY A 250 17.83 -5.15 -7.22
C GLY A 250 18.28 -3.73 -6.89
N GLN A 251 18.15 -2.79 -7.82
CA GLN A 251 18.47 -1.38 -7.57
C GLN A 251 17.59 -0.78 -6.47
N ARG A 252 16.28 -1.04 -6.51
CA ARG A 252 15.37 -0.60 -5.44
C ARG A 252 15.75 -1.20 -4.09
N LYS A 253 16.13 -2.49 -4.06
CA LYS A 253 16.57 -3.14 -2.83
C LYS A 253 17.82 -2.46 -2.27
N LYS A 254 18.83 -2.20 -3.11
CA LYS A 254 20.05 -1.47 -2.74
C LYS A 254 19.74 -0.08 -2.20
N PHE A 255 18.82 0.65 -2.85
CA PHE A 255 18.35 1.95 -2.37
C PHE A 255 17.80 1.89 -0.95
N TYR A 256 16.83 0.99 -0.69
CA TYR A 256 16.21 0.88 0.63
C TYR A 256 17.16 0.37 1.70
N LEU A 257 18.11 -0.50 1.36
CA LEU A 257 19.15 -0.94 2.28
C LEU A 257 20.10 0.21 2.63
N ALA A 258 20.57 0.97 1.64
CA ALA A 258 21.38 2.16 1.88
C ALA A 258 20.63 3.17 2.77
N LEU A 259 19.33 3.39 2.52
CA LEU A 259 18.47 4.24 3.32
C LEU A 259 18.35 3.75 4.77
N ALA A 260 18.07 2.46 4.98
CA ALA A 260 17.94 1.85 6.29
C ALA A 260 19.20 2.00 7.15
N PHE A 261 20.37 1.78 6.56
CA PHE A 261 21.65 1.85 7.28
C PHE A 261 22.29 3.26 7.34
N SER A 262 21.65 4.25 6.73
CA SER A 262 22.05 5.66 6.79
C SER A 262 21.20 6.49 7.76
N GLY A 263 20.03 5.95 8.16
CA GLY A 263 19.13 6.58 9.11
C GLY A 263 19.45 6.21 10.56
N ASP A 264 18.77 6.88 11.48
CA ASP A 264 18.94 6.73 12.93
C ASP A 264 17.89 5.81 13.58
N ALA A 265 17.15 5.02 12.79
CA ALA A 265 16.13 4.10 13.30
C ALA A 265 16.69 3.16 14.37
N THR A 266 15.96 2.99 15.46
CA THR A 266 16.35 2.12 16.59
C THR A 266 16.25 0.65 16.21
N LEU A 267 15.24 0.27 15.44
CA LEU A 267 14.98 -1.09 14.98
C LEU A 267 14.90 -1.15 13.46
N LEU A 268 15.72 -2.02 12.85
CA LEU A 268 15.61 -2.37 11.44
C LEU A 268 14.99 -3.76 11.31
N ILE A 269 13.91 -3.90 10.56
CA ILE A 269 13.29 -5.17 10.24
C ILE A 269 13.44 -5.39 8.73
N LEU A 270 14.16 -6.44 8.34
CA LEU A 270 14.52 -6.72 6.96
C LEU A 270 13.97 -8.08 6.54
N ASP A 271 12.99 -8.09 5.64
CA ASP A 271 12.36 -9.32 5.12
C ASP A 271 13.03 -9.74 3.81
N GLU A 272 13.71 -10.87 3.81
CA GLU A 272 14.51 -11.43 2.71
C GLU A 272 15.37 -10.36 2.00
N PRO A 273 16.28 -9.69 2.74
CA PRO A 273 16.99 -8.53 2.21
C PRO A 273 18.06 -8.88 1.17
N THR A 274 18.51 -10.14 1.10
CA THR A 274 19.51 -10.62 0.13
C THR A 274 18.93 -10.95 -1.24
N ASN A 275 17.61 -11.05 -1.37
CA ASN A 275 16.98 -11.31 -2.66
C ASN A 275 17.32 -10.18 -3.65
N HIS A 276 17.71 -10.56 -4.87
CA HIS A 276 18.11 -9.66 -5.95
C HIS A 276 19.43 -8.88 -5.71
N LEU A 277 20.21 -9.24 -4.67
CA LEU A 277 21.59 -8.78 -4.49
C LEU A 277 22.57 -9.77 -5.09
N ASP A 278 23.66 -9.25 -5.63
CA ASP A 278 24.84 -10.02 -6.01
C ASP A 278 25.63 -10.47 -4.77
N ASP A 279 26.61 -11.34 -4.95
CA ASP A 279 27.40 -11.88 -3.84
C ASP A 279 28.17 -10.79 -3.08
N ALA A 280 28.62 -9.74 -3.77
CA ALA A 280 29.29 -8.60 -3.13
C ALA A 280 28.32 -7.83 -2.24
N GLY A 281 27.12 -7.53 -2.75
CA GLY A 281 26.07 -6.84 -1.99
C GLY A 281 25.58 -7.64 -0.78
N ARG A 282 25.46 -8.97 -0.89
CA ARG A 282 25.11 -9.85 0.24
C ARG A 282 26.17 -9.77 1.36
N LYS A 283 27.46 -9.84 1.01
CA LYS A 283 28.57 -9.71 1.97
C LYS A 283 28.57 -8.33 2.63
N THR A 284 28.44 -7.27 1.83
CA THR A 284 28.36 -5.89 2.32
C THR A 284 27.22 -5.73 3.32
N LEU A 285 26.05 -6.30 3.03
CA LEU A 285 24.90 -6.26 3.94
C LEU A 285 25.19 -6.99 5.27
N ALA A 286 25.80 -8.18 5.21
CA ALA A 286 26.19 -8.92 6.41
C ALA A 286 27.18 -8.12 7.27
N GLU A 287 28.16 -7.47 6.64
CA GLU A 287 29.11 -6.57 7.31
C GLU A 287 28.40 -5.38 7.98
N TRP A 288 27.44 -4.75 7.32
CA TRP A 288 26.69 -3.64 7.90
C TRP A 288 25.89 -4.07 9.15
N ILE A 289 25.27 -5.25 9.10
CA ILE A 289 24.56 -5.80 10.25
C ILE A 289 25.52 -6.09 11.40
N ALA A 290 26.66 -6.72 11.10
CA ALA A 290 27.70 -7.00 12.10
C ALA A 290 28.27 -5.71 12.72
N GLN A 291 28.58 -4.68 11.91
CA GLN A 291 29.06 -3.37 12.38
C GLN A 291 28.06 -2.64 13.25
N ARG A 292 26.76 -2.74 12.93
CA ARG A 292 25.70 -2.13 13.73
C ARG A 292 25.58 -2.80 15.10
N GLY A 293 25.74 -4.12 15.14
CA GLY A 293 25.82 -4.93 16.37
C GLY A 293 24.54 -5.06 17.16
N ARG A 294 23.48 -4.31 16.83
CA ARG A 294 22.21 -4.29 17.58
C ARG A 294 21.02 -3.79 16.77
N GLY A 295 19.82 -4.15 17.21
CA GLY A 295 18.58 -3.56 16.70
C GLY A 295 18.27 -3.94 15.25
N VAL A 296 18.79 -5.09 14.75
CA VAL A 296 18.44 -5.61 13.43
C VAL A 296 17.74 -6.95 13.58
N VAL A 297 16.57 -7.08 12.98
CA VAL A 297 15.83 -8.34 12.83
C VAL A 297 15.79 -8.69 11.35
N VAL A 298 16.48 -9.76 10.97
CA VAL A 298 16.51 -10.25 9.59
C VAL A 298 15.66 -11.50 9.47
N ILE A 299 14.78 -11.52 8.49
CA ILE A 299 14.12 -12.75 8.05
C ILE A 299 14.88 -13.23 6.82
N SER A 300 15.57 -14.34 6.91
CA SER A 300 16.29 -14.89 5.75
C SER A 300 16.69 -16.35 5.98
N HIS A 301 16.82 -17.06 4.88
CA HIS A 301 17.41 -18.40 4.83
C HIS A 301 18.82 -18.40 4.25
N ASP A 302 19.37 -17.23 3.93
CA ASP A 302 20.69 -17.09 3.32
C ASP A 302 21.80 -17.39 4.31
N SER A 303 22.76 -18.20 3.87
CA SER A 303 23.92 -18.61 4.68
C SER A 303 24.91 -17.46 4.95
N VAL A 304 24.85 -16.36 4.19
CA VAL A 304 25.73 -15.18 4.41
C VAL A 304 25.62 -14.65 5.84
N PHE A 305 24.47 -14.83 6.47
CA PHE A 305 24.21 -14.37 7.84
C PHE A 305 24.74 -15.33 8.92
N GLU A 306 25.32 -16.49 8.57
CA GLU A 306 25.94 -17.40 9.54
C GLU A 306 27.22 -16.82 10.13
N ALA A 307 27.86 -15.90 9.42
CA ALA A 307 29.04 -15.17 9.88
C ALA A 307 28.70 -13.94 10.76
N VAL A 308 27.43 -13.59 10.90
CA VAL A 308 26.98 -12.44 11.70
C VAL A 308 26.72 -12.90 13.13
N ASP A 309 27.28 -12.17 14.10
CA ASP A 309 26.93 -12.38 15.51
C ASP A 309 25.50 -11.94 15.76
N ALA A 310 24.61 -12.93 15.82
CA ALA A 310 23.17 -12.72 15.93
C ALA A 310 22.46 -13.91 16.58
N VAL A 311 21.41 -13.63 17.31
CA VAL A 311 20.55 -14.65 17.91
C VAL A 311 19.66 -15.27 16.85
N CYS A 312 19.73 -16.59 16.68
CA CYS A 312 18.97 -17.31 15.67
C CYS A 312 17.64 -17.83 16.22
N TRP A 313 16.58 -17.63 15.43
CA TRP A 313 15.22 -18.08 15.72
C TRP A 313 14.71 -18.95 14.58
N LYS A 314 13.93 -19.96 14.91
CA LYS A 314 13.25 -20.81 13.91
C LYS A 314 11.75 -20.71 14.08
N LEU A 315 11.07 -20.28 13.01
CA LEU A 315 9.62 -20.33 12.92
C LEU A 315 9.21 -21.62 12.19
N GLN A 316 8.57 -22.53 12.92
CA GLN A 316 8.13 -23.81 12.39
C GLN A 316 6.82 -24.24 13.04
N ASN A 317 5.89 -24.82 12.25
CA ASN A 317 4.59 -25.32 12.73
C ASN A 317 3.75 -24.27 13.48
N GLY A 318 3.97 -22.98 13.19
CA GLY A 318 3.30 -21.86 13.83
C GLY A 318 3.91 -21.43 15.18
N GLY A 319 4.99 -22.06 15.63
CA GLY A 319 5.73 -21.68 16.84
C GLY A 319 7.09 -21.05 16.50
N LEU A 320 7.53 -20.07 17.30
CA LEU A 320 8.84 -19.43 17.23
C LEU A 320 9.73 -19.95 18.38
N ALA A 321 10.89 -20.50 18.05
CA ALA A 321 11.82 -21.03 19.01
C ALA A 321 13.24 -20.52 18.78
N TYR A 322 14.01 -20.38 19.83
CA TYR A 322 15.44 -20.12 19.80
C TYR A 322 16.20 -21.37 19.28
N VAL A 323 17.25 -21.17 18.47
CA VAL A 323 18.07 -22.24 17.87
C VAL A 323 19.52 -22.06 18.24
#